data_15c476097fce6623d121e158f009304c
#
_entry.id   15c476097fce6623d121e158f009304c
#
_cell.length_a   1.000
_cell.length_b   1.000
_cell.length_c   1.000
_cell.angle_alpha   90.00
_cell.angle_beta   90.00
_cell.angle_gamma   90.00
#
_symmetry.space_group_name_H-M   'P 1'
#
loop_
_entity.id
_entity.type
_entity.pdbx_description
1 polymer ?
#
loop_
_entity_poly.entity_id
_entity_poly.type
_entity_poly.pdbx_seq_one_letter_code
_entity_poly.pdbx_strand_id
1 'polypeptide(L)'
;MANRPVKPGDKVKDFILESHKSVKINTAEFKGKKILLSFHPLAWTSVCAKQMKRLDQNYNKFVELNTIPLGFSVDSAPCKAAWARSLRITKLNLLADFWPHGGLAKKLGIFINKAGISGRVNILLDEKRKVIFAKIYPMSQVPDFNELLLFLKKRDK
;
A
#
# COMPACT_ATOMS: atom_id res chain seq x y z
N MET A 1 -4.92 10.77 15.33
CA MET A 1 -5.59 9.90 14.35
C MET A 1 -6.45 10.74 13.41
N ALA A 2 -6.43 10.41 12.14
CA ALA A 2 -7.30 11.07 11.19
C ALA A 2 -8.75 10.64 11.41
N ASN A 3 -9.69 11.60 11.45
CA ASN A 3 -11.13 11.33 11.55
C ASN A 3 -11.75 11.11 10.16
N ARG A 4 -10.96 11.22 9.11
CA ARG A 4 -11.34 11.08 7.71
C ARG A 4 -10.19 10.45 6.93
N PRO A 5 -10.46 9.85 5.77
CA PRO A 5 -9.38 9.38 4.90
C PRO A 5 -8.46 10.52 4.49
N VAL A 6 -7.17 10.24 4.41
CA VAL A 6 -6.20 11.22 3.90
C VAL A 6 -6.55 11.61 2.46
N LYS A 7 -6.21 12.84 2.10
CA LYS A 7 -6.48 13.41 0.78
C LYS A 7 -5.25 14.16 0.28
N PRO A 8 -5.17 14.48 -1.01
CA PRO A 8 -4.06 15.28 -1.53
C PRO A 8 -3.83 16.55 -0.71
N GLY A 9 -2.57 16.79 -0.39
CA GLY A 9 -2.13 17.89 0.47
C GLY A 9 -1.82 17.48 1.91
N ASP A 10 -2.38 16.38 2.39
CA ASP A 10 -2.07 15.87 3.73
C ASP A 10 -0.65 15.30 3.77
N LYS A 11 0.00 15.41 4.91
CA LYS A 11 1.33 14.87 5.10
C LYS A 11 1.27 13.59 5.93
N VAL A 12 2.02 12.58 5.51
CA VAL A 12 2.11 11.29 6.19
C VAL A 12 3.50 11.15 6.79
N LYS A 13 3.58 10.86 8.09
CA LYS A 13 4.86 10.63 8.75
C LYS A 13 5.46 9.32 8.27
N ASP A 14 6.79 9.26 8.22
CA ASP A 14 7.47 7.99 7.96
C ASP A 14 7.10 6.96 9.03
N PHE A 15 7.11 5.70 8.64
CA PHE A 15 6.75 4.61 9.51
C PHE A 15 7.63 3.39 9.26
N ILE A 16 7.60 2.45 10.19
CA ILE A 16 8.36 1.19 10.13
C ILE A 16 7.37 0.05 10.31
N LEU A 17 7.32 -0.88 9.35
CA LEU A 17 6.51 -2.09 9.44
C LEU A 17 7.32 -3.29 8.95
N GLU A 18 7.02 -4.46 9.50
CA GLU A 18 7.66 -5.71 9.08
C GLU A 18 7.09 -6.17 7.74
N SER A 19 7.97 -6.59 6.84
CA SER A 19 7.56 -7.17 5.56
C SER A 19 7.36 -8.68 5.67
N HIS A 20 6.72 -9.26 4.65
CA HIS A 20 6.56 -10.71 4.54
C HIS A 20 7.89 -11.46 4.45
N LYS A 21 9.00 -10.77 4.22
CA LYS A 21 10.35 -11.33 4.21
C LYS A 21 11.03 -11.29 5.58
N SER A 22 10.27 -10.95 6.63
CA SER A 22 10.76 -10.79 8.01
C SER A 22 11.82 -9.70 8.14
N VAL A 23 11.74 -8.67 7.30
CA VAL A 23 12.62 -7.49 7.33
C VAL A 23 11.77 -6.27 7.64
N LYS A 24 12.24 -5.42 8.54
CA LYS A 24 11.58 -4.15 8.84
C LYS A 24 11.84 -3.16 7.70
N ILE A 25 10.78 -2.60 7.17
CA ILE A 25 10.84 -1.57 6.14
C ILE A 25 10.58 -0.22 6.80
N ASN A 26 11.56 0.67 6.71
CA ASN A 26 11.46 2.04 7.20
C ASN A 26 11.32 2.97 6.00
N THR A 27 10.19 3.65 5.87
CA THR A 27 9.95 4.53 4.72
C THR A 27 10.91 5.71 4.67
N ALA A 28 11.52 6.10 5.80
CA ALA A 28 12.54 7.14 5.82
C ALA A 28 13.77 6.79 4.98
N GLU A 29 14.01 5.51 4.71
CA GLU A 29 15.12 5.05 3.87
C GLU A 29 14.87 5.27 2.38
N PHE A 30 13.64 5.57 1.97
CA PHE A 30 13.29 5.84 0.58
C PHE A 30 13.37 7.34 0.25
N LYS A 31 14.44 7.99 0.70
CA LYS A 31 14.65 9.44 0.47
C LYS A 31 14.68 9.75 -1.02
N GLY A 32 13.99 10.84 -1.39
CA GLY A 32 13.95 11.30 -2.77
C GLY A 32 13.06 10.46 -3.67
N LYS A 33 12.33 9.49 -3.13
CA LYS A 33 11.44 8.63 -3.89
C LYS A 33 9.99 8.82 -3.46
N LYS A 34 9.08 8.70 -4.42
CA LYS A 34 7.65 8.62 -4.14
C LYS A 34 7.34 7.23 -3.62
N ILE A 35 6.24 7.08 -2.89
CA ILE A 35 5.80 5.79 -2.35
C ILE A 35 4.34 5.58 -2.69
N LEU A 36 4.04 4.39 -3.21
CA LEU A 36 2.65 3.94 -3.37
C LEU A 36 2.29 3.04 -2.19
N LEU A 37 1.28 3.46 -1.42
CA LEU A 37 0.69 2.65 -0.36
C LEU A 37 -0.56 1.98 -0.93
N SER A 38 -0.48 0.68 -1.19
CA SER A 38 -1.62 -0.08 -1.73
C SER A 38 -2.17 -0.99 -0.64
N PHE A 39 -3.30 -0.57 -0.05
CA PHE A 39 -3.98 -1.32 1.00
C PHE A 39 -4.98 -2.29 0.41
N HIS A 40 -4.93 -3.52 0.89
CA HIS A 40 -5.95 -4.53 0.60
C HIS A 40 -6.55 -5.02 1.92
N PRO A 41 -7.84 -5.33 1.95
CA PRO A 41 -8.50 -5.64 3.23
C PRO A 41 -7.94 -6.85 3.97
N LEU A 42 -7.72 -7.98 3.27
CA LEU A 42 -7.34 -9.21 3.95
C LEU A 42 -6.66 -10.20 3.00
N ALA A 43 -5.54 -10.76 3.41
CA ALA A 43 -4.86 -11.83 2.68
C ALA A 43 -5.76 -13.06 2.53
N TRP A 44 -5.46 -13.90 1.55
CA TRP A 44 -6.18 -15.14 1.24
C TRP A 44 -7.61 -14.92 0.72
N THR A 45 -7.87 -13.73 0.13
CA THR A 45 -9.12 -13.42 -0.55
C THR A 45 -8.85 -13.14 -2.03
N SER A 46 -9.82 -13.41 -2.90
CA SER A 46 -9.59 -13.43 -4.35
C SER A 46 -9.28 -12.06 -4.96
N VAL A 47 -10.01 -11.02 -4.56
CA VAL A 47 -9.78 -9.67 -5.11
C VAL A 47 -8.44 -9.12 -4.61
N CYS A 48 -8.11 -9.34 -3.33
CA CYS A 48 -6.83 -8.93 -2.78
C CYS A 48 -5.66 -9.65 -3.46
N ALA A 49 -5.83 -10.94 -3.79
CA ALA A 49 -4.82 -11.70 -4.52
C ALA A 49 -4.54 -11.07 -5.89
N LYS A 50 -5.59 -10.75 -6.63
CA LYS A 50 -5.44 -10.09 -7.94
C LYS A 50 -4.77 -8.73 -7.81
N GLN A 51 -5.15 -7.95 -6.80
CA GLN A 51 -4.55 -6.64 -6.55
C GLN A 51 -3.04 -6.74 -6.35
N MET A 52 -2.60 -7.60 -5.45
CA MET A 52 -1.17 -7.72 -5.13
C MET A 52 -0.37 -8.34 -6.28
N LYS A 53 -0.95 -9.32 -6.97
CA LYS A 53 -0.28 -9.89 -8.16
C LYS A 53 -0.09 -8.85 -9.25
N ARG A 54 -1.10 -8.05 -9.53
CA ARG A 54 -1.00 -6.98 -10.54
C ARG A 54 0.00 -5.91 -10.13
N LEU A 55 0.04 -5.57 -8.84
CA LEU A 55 1.01 -4.61 -8.36
C LEU A 55 2.44 -5.14 -8.50
N ASP A 56 2.67 -6.40 -8.15
CA ASP A 56 3.97 -7.05 -8.33
C ASP A 56 4.40 -7.06 -9.80
N GLN A 57 3.48 -7.38 -10.70
CA GLN A 57 3.73 -7.39 -12.15
C GLN A 57 4.09 -6.00 -12.69
N ASN A 58 3.56 -4.95 -12.08
CA ASN A 58 3.82 -3.57 -12.48
C ASN A 58 4.94 -2.90 -11.68
N TYR A 59 5.61 -3.64 -10.80
CA TYR A 59 6.61 -3.11 -9.87
C TYR A 59 7.66 -2.24 -10.58
N ASN A 60 8.28 -2.78 -11.63
CA ASN A 60 9.34 -2.07 -12.35
C ASN A 60 8.84 -0.79 -13.02
N LYS A 61 7.60 -0.77 -13.48
CA LYS A 61 6.99 0.43 -14.08
C LYS A 61 6.89 1.57 -13.09
N PHE A 62 6.58 1.24 -11.82
CA PHE A 62 6.58 2.24 -10.75
C PHE A 62 7.99 2.70 -10.41
N VAL A 63 8.93 1.78 -10.32
CA VAL A 63 10.33 2.12 -10.03
C VAL A 63 10.91 3.05 -11.11
N GLU A 64 10.57 2.82 -12.38
CA GLU A 64 10.97 3.70 -13.50
C GLU A 64 10.41 5.13 -13.34
N LEU A 65 9.32 5.29 -12.60
CA LEU A 65 8.72 6.59 -12.30
C LEU A 65 9.14 7.09 -10.90
N ASN A 66 10.28 6.63 -10.40
CA ASN A 66 10.81 7.01 -9.09
C ASN A 66 9.82 6.77 -7.95
N THR A 67 9.09 5.66 -8.02
CA THR A 67 8.05 5.32 -7.06
C THR A 67 8.26 3.91 -6.54
N ILE A 68 8.21 3.74 -5.21
CA ILE A 68 8.33 2.42 -4.57
C ILE A 68 6.93 1.95 -4.19
N PRO A 69 6.42 0.87 -4.81
CA PRO A 69 5.13 0.32 -4.41
C PRO A 69 5.27 -0.59 -3.20
N LEU A 70 4.32 -0.51 -2.28
CA LEU A 70 4.24 -1.35 -1.09
C LEU A 70 2.80 -1.83 -0.92
N GLY A 71 2.62 -3.08 -0.53
CA GLY A 71 1.29 -3.64 -0.23
C GLY A 71 1.07 -3.72 1.28
N PHE A 72 -0.16 -3.49 1.75
CA PHE A 72 -0.48 -3.43 3.17
C PHE A 72 -1.77 -4.17 3.49
N SER A 73 -1.77 -4.87 4.61
CA SER A 73 -3.00 -5.40 5.23
C SER A 73 -2.76 -5.61 6.72
N VAL A 74 -3.83 -5.92 7.45
CA VAL A 74 -3.77 -6.19 8.89
C VAL A 74 -3.21 -7.57 9.23
N ASP A 75 -2.91 -8.39 8.23
CA ASP A 75 -2.39 -9.74 8.46
C ASP A 75 -0.97 -9.71 9.02
N SER A 76 -0.60 -10.76 9.75
CA SER A 76 0.76 -10.90 10.29
C SER A 76 1.78 -11.15 9.18
N ALA A 77 3.06 -10.88 9.47
CA ALA A 77 4.13 -11.14 8.50
C ALA A 77 4.21 -12.62 8.08
N PRO A 78 4.12 -13.62 8.99
CA PRO A 78 4.10 -15.02 8.58
C PRO A 78 2.92 -15.37 7.67
N CYS A 79 1.73 -14.82 7.95
CA CYS A 79 0.56 -15.01 7.09
C CYS A 79 0.82 -14.46 5.69
N LYS A 80 1.35 -13.24 5.61
CA LYS A 80 1.66 -12.60 4.34
C LYS A 80 2.79 -13.35 3.61
N ALA A 81 3.74 -13.92 4.33
CA ALA A 81 4.82 -14.71 3.72
C ALA A 81 4.28 -15.95 3.00
N ALA A 82 3.40 -16.70 3.66
CA ALA A 82 2.76 -17.88 3.06
C ALA A 82 1.92 -17.48 1.84
N TRP A 83 1.17 -16.40 1.96
CA TRP A 83 0.33 -15.88 0.88
C TRP A 83 1.16 -15.41 -0.31
N ALA A 84 2.24 -14.66 -0.05
CA ALA A 84 3.15 -14.20 -1.09
C ALA A 84 3.75 -15.36 -1.89
N ARG A 85 4.11 -16.45 -1.21
CA ARG A 85 4.59 -17.67 -1.87
C ARG A 85 3.52 -18.26 -2.77
N SER A 86 2.30 -18.36 -2.29
CA SER A 86 1.18 -18.89 -3.08
C SER A 86 0.89 -18.04 -4.32
N LEU A 87 1.07 -16.72 -4.22
CA LEU A 87 0.86 -15.78 -5.32
C LEU A 87 2.09 -15.62 -6.22
N ARG A 88 3.22 -16.21 -5.84
CA ARG A 88 4.50 -16.06 -6.54
C ARG A 88 4.93 -14.59 -6.64
N ILE A 89 4.74 -13.84 -5.56
CA ILE A 89 5.23 -12.46 -5.45
C ILE A 89 6.75 -12.49 -5.41
N THR A 90 7.40 -11.71 -6.27
CA THR A 90 8.86 -11.72 -6.39
C THR A 90 9.52 -10.40 -6.03
N LYS A 91 8.89 -9.26 -6.29
CA LYS A 91 9.50 -7.93 -6.12
C LYS A 91 8.83 -7.11 -5.04
N LEU A 92 7.51 -7.17 -4.95
CA LEU A 92 6.70 -6.37 -4.04
C LEU A 92 6.93 -6.77 -2.59
N ASN A 93 7.12 -5.79 -1.71
CA ASN A 93 7.09 -6.02 -0.28
C ASN A 93 5.65 -5.90 0.23
N LEU A 94 5.18 -6.93 0.93
CA LEU A 94 3.89 -6.93 1.59
C LEU A 94 4.13 -6.63 3.06
N LEU A 95 3.64 -5.49 3.53
CA LEU A 95 3.88 -5.02 4.90
C LEU A 95 2.72 -5.40 5.81
N ALA A 96 3.05 -5.76 7.04
CA ALA A 96 2.10 -6.19 8.05
C ALA A 96 1.70 -5.02 8.96
N ASP A 97 0.51 -4.49 8.76
CA ASP A 97 -0.11 -3.50 9.65
C ASP A 97 -0.84 -4.25 10.78
N PHE A 98 -0.12 -5.18 11.39
CA PHE A 98 -0.67 -6.19 12.29
C PHE A 98 -0.80 -5.69 13.73
N TRP A 99 0.25 -5.05 14.26
CA TRP A 99 0.22 -4.59 15.64
C TRP A 99 0.91 -3.22 15.82
N PRO A 100 0.27 -2.24 16.47
CA PRO A 100 -1.15 -2.28 16.87
C PRO A 100 -2.05 -2.55 15.69
N HIS A 101 -3.09 -3.34 15.89
CA HIS A 101 -3.93 -3.86 14.81
C HIS A 101 -4.49 -2.73 13.92
N GLY A 102 -4.08 -2.72 12.66
CA GLY A 102 -4.50 -1.68 11.72
C GLY A 102 -4.00 -0.28 12.09
N GLY A 103 -2.89 -0.18 12.86
CA GLY A 103 -2.41 1.10 13.38
C GLY A 103 -2.15 2.13 12.30
N LEU A 104 -1.52 1.74 11.20
CA LEU A 104 -1.27 2.65 10.07
C LEU A 104 -2.58 3.00 9.37
N ALA A 105 -3.43 2.02 9.09
CA ALA A 105 -4.73 2.25 8.45
C ALA A 105 -5.58 3.24 9.27
N LYS A 106 -5.54 3.14 10.59
CA LYS A 106 -6.24 4.07 11.49
C LYS A 106 -5.68 5.49 11.35
N LYS A 107 -4.37 5.64 11.30
CA LYS A 107 -3.73 6.96 11.12
C LYS A 107 -4.09 7.58 9.79
N LEU A 108 -4.29 6.76 8.77
CA LEU A 108 -4.65 7.23 7.43
C LEU A 108 -6.16 7.41 7.23
N GLY A 109 -6.96 7.08 8.25
CA GLY A 109 -8.42 7.22 8.20
C GLY A 109 -9.12 6.21 7.31
N ILE A 110 -8.51 5.06 7.07
CA ILE A 110 -9.05 4.03 6.15
C ILE A 110 -9.35 2.70 6.82
N PHE A 111 -9.28 2.65 8.15
CA PHE A 111 -9.59 1.45 8.91
C PHE A 111 -11.11 1.32 9.11
N ILE A 112 -11.64 0.11 8.88
CA ILE A 112 -13.07 -0.18 9.02
C ILE A 112 -13.27 -0.87 10.37
N ASN A 113 -13.68 -0.09 11.38
CA ASN A 113 -13.78 -0.58 12.77
C ASN A 113 -14.69 -1.80 12.91
N LYS A 114 -15.81 -1.81 12.20
CA LYS A 114 -16.78 -2.92 12.29
C LYS A 114 -16.24 -4.24 11.76
N ALA A 115 -15.28 -4.18 10.84
CA ALA A 115 -14.74 -5.37 10.20
C ALA A 115 -13.33 -5.73 10.68
N GLY A 116 -12.64 -4.79 11.33
CA GLY A 116 -11.28 -5.02 11.81
C GLY A 116 -10.25 -5.11 10.69
N ILE A 117 -10.51 -4.47 9.54
CA ILE A 117 -9.65 -4.49 8.35
C ILE A 117 -9.57 -3.09 7.76
N SER A 118 -8.62 -2.87 6.85
CA SER A 118 -8.59 -1.62 6.10
C SER A 118 -9.56 -1.68 4.92
N GLY A 119 -9.89 -0.51 4.36
CA GLY A 119 -10.50 -0.42 3.05
C GLY A 119 -9.54 -0.85 1.96
N ARG A 120 -10.03 -0.94 0.72
CA ARG A 120 -9.21 -1.13 -0.47
C ARG A 120 -8.85 0.25 -0.99
N VAL A 121 -7.58 0.66 -0.80
CA VAL A 121 -7.19 2.07 -0.98
C VAL A 121 -5.81 2.15 -1.59
N ASN A 122 -5.64 3.03 -2.56
CA ASN A 122 -4.32 3.41 -3.07
C ASN A 122 -4.03 4.86 -2.69
N ILE A 123 -2.84 5.08 -2.12
CA ILE A 123 -2.36 6.40 -1.73
C ILE A 123 -0.96 6.59 -2.30
N LEU A 124 -0.75 7.69 -3.03
CA LEU A 124 0.58 8.07 -3.50
C LEU A 124 1.12 9.21 -2.64
N LEU A 125 2.33 9.03 -2.16
CA LEU A 125 3.09 10.04 -1.43
C LEU A 125 4.21 10.57 -2.33
N ASP A 126 4.40 11.89 -2.33
CA ASP A 126 5.53 12.48 -3.04
C ASP A 126 6.84 12.28 -2.25
N GLU A 127 7.93 12.84 -2.76
CA GLU A 127 9.27 12.71 -2.16
C GLU A 127 9.35 13.33 -0.76
N LYS A 128 8.41 14.23 -0.43
CA LYS A 128 8.31 14.89 0.88
C LYS A 128 7.22 14.29 1.76
N ARG A 129 6.66 13.12 1.36
CA ARG A 129 5.59 12.40 2.06
C ARG A 129 4.26 13.15 2.10
N LYS A 130 4.04 14.03 1.13
CA LYS A 130 2.73 14.66 0.95
C LYS A 130 1.88 13.76 0.05
N VAL A 131 0.62 13.56 0.44
CA VAL A 131 -0.34 12.81 -0.39
C VAL A 131 -0.60 13.59 -1.68
N ILE A 132 -0.39 12.94 -2.83
CA ILE A 132 -0.67 13.51 -4.15
C ILE A 132 -1.81 12.81 -4.86
N PHE A 133 -2.20 11.63 -4.37
CA PHE A 133 -3.31 10.84 -4.90
C PHE A 133 -3.86 9.96 -3.78
N ALA A 134 -5.19 9.86 -3.67
CA ALA A 134 -5.83 8.94 -2.75
C ALA A 134 -7.17 8.50 -3.35
N LYS A 135 -7.40 7.19 -3.39
CA LYS A 135 -8.65 6.64 -3.91
C LYS A 135 -9.06 5.41 -3.12
N ILE A 136 -10.33 5.37 -2.73
CA ILE A 136 -10.96 4.23 -2.09
C ILE A 136 -11.76 3.48 -3.15
N TYR A 137 -11.53 2.17 -3.24
CA TYR A 137 -12.19 1.30 -4.22
C TYR A 137 -13.26 0.46 -3.55
N PRO A 138 -14.33 0.09 -4.27
CA PRO A 138 -15.27 -0.92 -3.76
C PRO A 138 -14.54 -2.21 -3.41
N MET A 139 -15.03 -2.94 -2.42
CA MET A 139 -14.41 -4.20 -1.98
C MET A 139 -14.33 -5.26 -3.07
N SER A 140 -15.24 -5.22 -4.04
CA SER A 140 -15.29 -6.16 -5.15
C SER A 140 -14.43 -5.76 -6.34
N GLN A 141 -13.83 -4.56 -6.32
CA GLN A 141 -13.09 -4.03 -7.47
C GLN A 141 -11.59 -4.19 -7.30
N VAL A 142 -10.93 -4.77 -8.31
CA VAL A 142 -9.46 -4.77 -8.38
C VAL A 142 -9.02 -3.40 -8.89
N PRO A 143 -8.14 -2.68 -8.15
CA PRO A 143 -7.64 -1.38 -8.61
C PRO A 143 -6.92 -1.49 -9.95
N ASP A 144 -7.12 -0.48 -10.80
CA ASP A 144 -6.39 -0.36 -12.06
C ASP A 144 -5.11 0.44 -11.83
N PHE A 145 -3.98 -0.24 -11.79
CA PHE A 145 -2.69 0.44 -11.55
C PHE A 145 -2.22 1.28 -12.74
N ASN A 146 -2.80 1.09 -13.93
CA ASN A 146 -2.52 1.98 -15.06
C ASN A 146 -2.98 3.42 -14.77
N GLU A 147 -4.06 3.57 -14.02
CA GLU A 147 -4.52 4.90 -13.59
C GLU A 147 -3.42 5.64 -12.83
N LEU A 148 -2.75 4.93 -11.91
CA LEU A 148 -1.67 5.51 -11.10
C LEU A 148 -0.43 5.79 -11.95
N LEU A 149 -0.08 4.89 -12.85
CA LEU A 149 1.05 5.07 -13.75
C LEU A 149 0.85 6.27 -14.66
N LEU A 150 -0.35 6.45 -15.20
CA LEU A 150 -0.68 7.62 -16.03
C LEU A 150 -0.64 8.91 -15.21
N PHE A 151 -1.17 8.87 -13.98
CA PHE A 151 -1.11 10.02 -13.07
C PHE A 151 0.33 10.45 -12.82
N LEU A 152 1.21 9.50 -12.52
CA LEU A 152 2.62 9.78 -12.24
C LEU A 152 3.34 10.33 -13.47
N LYS A 153 3.09 9.77 -14.65
CA LYS A 153 3.69 10.25 -15.92
C LYS A 153 3.29 11.68 -16.21
N LYS A 154 2.03 12.04 -16.01
CA LYS A 154 1.54 13.41 -16.25
C LYS A 154 2.13 14.39 -15.27
N ARG A 155 2.27 13.98 -13.99
CA ARG A 155 2.79 14.81 -12.93
C ARG A 155 4.26 15.16 -13.15
N ASP A 156 5.05 14.20 -13.62
CA ASP A 156 6.51 14.33 -13.77
C ASP A 156 6.95 14.98 -15.09
N LYS A 157 6.01 15.45 -15.90
CA LYS A 157 6.33 16.20 -17.13
C LYS A 157 6.73 17.64 -16.84
#